data_9adb2e48b06c8d11e3a0b23e4e09a468
#
_entry.id   9adb2e48b06c8d11e3a0b23e4e09a468
#
_cell.length_a   1.000
_cell.length_b   1.000
_cell.length_c   1.000
_cell.angle_alpha   90.00
_cell.angle_beta   90.00
_cell.angle_gamma   90.00
#
_symmetry.space_group_name_H-M   'P 1'
#
loop_
_entity.id
_entity.type
_entity.pdbx_description
1 polymer ?
#
loop_
_entity_poly.entity_id
_entity_poly.type
_entity_poly.pdbx_seq_one_letter_code
_entity_poly.pdbx_strand_id
1 'polypeptide(L)'
;VLKKYAEQKKVDVLIAIGVVIRGDTYHFEIVSNESANGIMQIQLDHSIPVINAVLTTNSKEEALKRTVIKGRGAAKAAIEISQLIQTL
;
A
#
# COMPACT_ATOMS: atom_id res chain seq x y z
N VAL A 1 -11.14 -0.31 -6.56
CA VAL A 1 -10.63 -1.66 -6.83
C VAL A 1 -10.30 -2.39 -5.53
N LEU A 2 -9.46 -1.77 -4.69
CA LEU A 2 -9.02 -2.37 -3.43
C LEU A 2 -10.20 -2.74 -2.51
N LYS A 3 -11.16 -1.83 -2.41
CA LYS A 3 -12.36 -2.06 -1.59
C LYS A 3 -13.14 -3.29 -2.05
N LYS A 4 -13.26 -3.47 -3.36
CA LYS A 4 -13.97 -4.63 -3.92
C LYS A 4 -13.31 -5.94 -3.52
N TYR A 5 -11.98 -6.01 -3.58
CA TYR A 5 -11.27 -7.20 -3.14
C TYR A 5 -11.43 -7.42 -1.64
N ALA A 6 -11.41 -6.35 -0.85
CA ALA A 6 -11.61 -6.44 0.60
C ALA A 6 -13.00 -6.96 0.94
N GLU A 7 -14.02 -6.50 0.23
CA GLU A 7 -15.40 -6.94 0.43
C GLU A 7 -15.60 -8.43 0.14
N GLN A 8 -14.88 -8.96 -0.85
CA GLN A 8 -15.03 -10.36 -1.25
C GLN A 8 -14.50 -11.36 -0.23
N LYS A 9 -13.58 -10.96 0.61
CA LYS A 9 -12.99 -11.80 1.69
C LYS A 9 -12.42 -13.13 1.19
N LYS A 10 -11.83 -13.11 0.00
CA LYS A 10 -11.25 -14.29 -0.64
C LYS A 10 -9.74 -14.40 -0.46
N VAL A 11 -9.11 -13.39 0.12
CA VAL A 11 -7.67 -13.32 0.34
C VAL A 11 -7.38 -12.94 1.78
N ASP A 12 -6.18 -13.27 2.25
CA ASP A 12 -5.77 -12.99 3.62
C ASP A 12 -5.15 -11.61 3.78
N VAL A 13 -4.63 -11.05 2.69
CA VAL A 13 -3.93 -9.76 2.71
C VAL A 13 -4.00 -9.15 1.32
N LEU A 14 -4.01 -7.82 1.26
CA LEU A 14 -3.94 -7.07 0.01
C LEU A 14 -2.65 -6.25 0.00
N ILE A 15 -2.09 -6.04 -1.19
CA ILE A 15 -0.93 -5.18 -1.38
C ILE A 15 -1.31 -4.09 -2.37
N ALA A 16 -1.25 -2.83 -1.92
CA ALA A 16 -1.50 -1.68 -2.78
C ALA A 16 -0.16 -1.21 -3.36
N ILE A 17 0.00 -1.33 -4.67
CA ILE A 17 1.25 -1.00 -5.35
C ILE A 17 1.04 0.22 -6.24
N GLY A 18 1.95 1.17 -6.16
CA GLY A 18 1.91 2.36 -6.99
C GLY A 18 3.12 3.23 -6.76
N VAL A 19 3.15 4.34 -7.46
CA VAL A 19 4.20 5.34 -7.28
C VAL A 19 3.60 6.74 -7.49
N VAL A 20 3.93 7.65 -6.58
CA VAL A 20 3.59 9.06 -6.69
C VAL A 20 4.90 9.84 -6.70
N ILE A 21 5.10 10.62 -7.75
CA ILE A 21 6.32 11.41 -7.93
C ILE A 21 5.96 12.88 -7.81
N ARG A 22 6.73 13.61 -6.99
CA ARG A 22 6.49 15.03 -6.77
C ARG A 22 6.57 15.83 -8.08
N GLY A 23 5.53 16.61 -8.34
CA GLY A 23 5.50 17.57 -9.43
C GLY A 23 5.64 18.99 -8.90
N ASP A 24 5.15 19.95 -9.69
CA ASP A 24 5.30 21.38 -9.39
C ASP A 24 4.20 21.91 -8.46
N THR A 25 3.18 21.11 -8.17
CA THR A 25 2.01 21.59 -7.43
C THR A 25 1.78 20.79 -6.16
N TYR A 26 0.87 21.28 -5.34
CA TYR A 26 0.45 20.63 -4.09
C TYR A 26 -0.25 19.26 -4.32
N HIS A 27 -0.50 18.91 -5.56
CA HIS A 27 -1.18 17.66 -5.91
C HIS A 27 -0.46 16.41 -5.36
N PHE A 28 0.87 16.44 -5.31
CA PHE A 28 1.66 15.34 -4.74
C PHE A 28 1.25 15.05 -3.30
N GLU A 29 1.14 16.09 -2.47
CA GLU A 29 0.77 15.94 -1.06
C GLU A 29 -0.64 15.40 -0.93
N ILE A 30 -1.57 15.89 -1.74
CA ILE A 30 -2.97 15.43 -1.73
C ILE A 30 -3.03 13.95 -2.07
N VAL A 31 -2.43 13.53 -3.17
CA VAL A 31 -2.48 12.14 -3.63
C VAL A 31 -1.80 11.22 -2.61
N SER A 32 -0.64 11.62 -2.10
CA SER A 32 0.11 10.81 -1.14
C SER A 32 -0.69 10.61 0.15
N ASN A 33 -1.24 11.67 0.69
CA ASN A 33 -1.98 11.61 1.95
C ASN A 33 -3.32 10.89 1.80
N GLU A 34 -4.06 11.18 0.73
CA GLU A 34 -5.39 10.59 0.56
C GLU A 34 -5.32 9.11 0.17
N SER A 35 -4.29 8.70 -0.59
CA SER A 35 -4.12 7.28 -0.88
C SER A 35 -3.79 6.50 0.40
N ALA A 36 -2.94 7.03 1.26
CA ALA A 36 -2.61 6.40 2.54
C ALA A 36 -3.84 6.32 3.45
N ASN A 37 -4.63 7.40 3.52
CA ASN A 37 -5.87 7.43 4.29
C ASN A 37 -6.89 6.42 3.78
N GLY A 38 -7.04 6.31 2.46
CA GLY A 38 -7.96 5.35 1.85
C GLY A 38 -7.57 3.91 2.15
N ILE A 39 -6.28 3.60 2.08
CA ILE A 39 -5.77 2.28 2.43
C ILE A 39 -6.07 1.94 3.89
N MET A 40 -5.81 2.87 4.80
CA MET A 40 -6.09 2.67 6.22
C MET A 40 -7.59 2.46 6.46
N GLN A 41 -8.44 3.24 5.80
CA GLN A 41 -9.89 3.13 5.94
C GLN A 41 -10.39 1.75 5.54
N ILE A 42 -9.86 1.19 4.45
CA ILE A 42 -10.24 -0.15 3.99
C ILE A 42 -9.84 -1.21 5.01
N GLN A 43 -8.66 -1.10 5.60
CA GLN A 43 -8.22 -2.03 6.64
C GLN A 43 -9.16 -2.02 7.84
N LEU A 44 -9.54 -0.84 8.29
CA LEU A 44 -10.41 -0.69 9.45
C LEU A 44 -11.84 -1.14 9.16
N ASP A 45 -12.36 -0.80 7.98
CA ASP A 45 -13.76 -1.12 7.63
C ASP A 45 -13.98 -2.59 7.32
N HIS A 46 -12.98 -3.27 6.77
CA HIS A 46 -13.13 -4.65 6.30
C HIS A 46 -12.31 -5.68 7.08
N SER A 47 -11.58 -5.24 8.10
CA SER A 47 -10.75 -6.10 8.95
C SER A 47 -9.81 -7.00 8.15
N ILE A 48 -9.21 -6.43 7.10
CA ILE A 48 -8.22 -7.11 6.26
C ILE A 48 -6.95 -6.27 6.20
N PRO A 49 -5.77 -6.86 6.40
CA PRO A 49 -4.54 -6.09 6.29
C PRO A 49 -4.28 -5.68 4.84
N VAL A 50 -3.85 -4.44 4.66
CA VAL A 50 -3.44 -3.93 3.36
C VAL A 50 -2.04 -3.37 3.50
N ILE A 51 -1.09 -3.95 2.79
CA ILE A 51 0.28 -3.45 2.79
C ILE A 51 0.36 -2.27 1.85
N ASN A 52 0.82 -1.12 2.37
CA ASN A 52 0.98 0.07 1.55
C ASN A 52 2.35 0.03 0.86
N ALA A 53 2.36 -0.38 -0.40
CA ALA A 53 3.55 -0.41 -1.23
C ALA A 53 3.53 0.72 -2.28
N VAL A 54 2.88 1.83 -1.95
CA VAL A 54 2.89 3.03 -2.79
C VAL A 54 4.11 3.87 -2.45
N LEU A 55 5.04 3.97 -3.40
CA LEU A 55 6.20 4.84 -3.26
C LEU A 55 5.79 6.29 -3.42
N THR A 56 6.32 7.15 -2.54
CA THR A 56 6.13 8.59 -2.66
C THR A 56 7.52 9.23 -2.68
N THR A 57 7.95 9.69 -3.85
CA THR A 57 9.32 10.17 -4.05
C THR A 57 9.33 11.55 -4.69
N ASN A 58 10.46 12.23 -4.57
CA ASN A 58 10.63 13.56 -5.14
C ASN A 58 11.05 13.54 -6.62
N SER A 59 11.54 12.41 -7.11
CA SER A 59 12.00 12.29 -8.50
C SER A 59 11.80 10.87 -9.01
N LYS A 60 11.82 10.75 -10.34
CA LYS A 60 11.74 9.45 -11.01
C LYS A 60 12.97 8.59 -10.67
N GLU A 61 14.15 9.20 -10.62
CA GLU A 61 15.38 8.48 -10.27
C GLU A 61 15.30 7.88 -8.88
N GLU A 62 14.78 8.63 -7.92
CA GLU A 62 14.58 8.16 -6.56
C GLU A 62 13.60 7.00 -6.53
N ALA A 63 12.51 7.09 -7.30
CA ALA A 63 11.53 6.02 -7.39
C ALA A 63 12.16 4.73 -7.92
N LEU A 64 12.92 4.82 -9.01
CA LEU A 64 13.57 3.67 -9.62
C LEU A 64 14.55 2.98 -8.67
N LYS A 65 15.25 3.75 -7.85
CA LYS A 65 16.18 3.18 -6.85
C LYS A 65 15.50 2.40 -5.75
N ARG A 66 14.22 2.68 -5.47
CA ARG A 66 13.50 2.12 -4.33
C ARG A 66 12.54 1.00 -4.68
N THR A 67 12.32 0.73 -5.97
CA THR A 67 11.30 -0.24 -6.41
C THR A 67 11.54 -1.65 -5.89
N VAL A 68 12.77 -2.16 -6.00
CA VAL A 68 13.08 -3.53 -5.60
C VAL A 68 12.96 -3.69 -4.09
N ILE A 69 13.53 -2.75 -3.32
CA ILE A 69 13.48 -2.79 -1.85
C ILE A 69 12.03 -2.71 -1.38
N LYS A 70 11.25 -1.82 -1.98
CA LYS A 70 9.83 -1.65 -1.60
C LYS A 70 9.03 -2.89 -1.91
N GLY A 71 9.23 -3.48 -3.09
CA GLY A 71 8.52 -4.69 -3.49
C GLY A 71 8.85 -5.88 -2.59
N ARG A 72 10.11 -6.08 -2.29
CA ARG A 72 10.54 -7.14 -1.39
C ARG A 72 10.01 -6.94 0.02
N GLY A 73 10.08 -5.70 0.53
CA GLY A 73 9.55 -5.38 1.86
C GLY A 73 8.05 -5.60 1.95
N ALA A 74 7.31 -5.22 0.92
CA ALA A 74 5.86 -5.42 0.87
C ALA A 74 5.50 -6.91 0.88
N ALA A 75 6.18 -7.72 0.08
CA ALA A 75 5.94 -9.16 0.03
C ALA A 75 6.23 -9.81 1.39
N LYS A 76 7.35 -9.46 2.00
CA LYS A 76 7.73 -9.97 3.31
C LYS A 76 6.71 -9.58 4.38
N ALA A 77 6.29 -8.33 4.38
CA ALA A 77 5.28 -7.84 5.34
C ALA A 77 3.95 -8.56 5.16
N ALA A 78 3.54 -8.81 3.90
CA ALA A 78 2.30 -9.52 3.61
C ALA A 78 2.33 -10.95 4.18
N ILE A 79 3.44 -11.65 4.00
CA ILE A 79 3.59 -13.00 4.53
C ILE A 79 3.56 -12.97 6.05
N GLU A 80 4.32 -12.08 6.67
CA GLU A 80 4.40 -11.98 8.13
C GLU A 80 3.04 -11.67 8.76
N ILE A 81 2.29 -10.71 8.20
CA ILE A 81 1.01 -10.31 8.78
C ILE A 81 -0.06 -11.40 8.58
N SER A 82 -0.05 -12.09 7.44
CA SER A 82 -1.01 -13.16 7.20
C SER A 82 -0.78 -14.33 8.15
N GLN A 83 0.48 -14.66 8.42
CA GLN A 83 0.82 -15.71 9.39
C GLN A 83 0.45 -15.30 10.81
N LEU A 84 0.72 -14.06 11.19
CA LEU A 84 0.38 -13.55 12.51
C LEU A 84 -1.13 -13.62 12.76
N ILE A 85 -1.94 -13.21 11.80
CA ILE A 85 -3.38 -13.21 11.94
C ILE A 85 -3.92 -14.63 12.13
N GLN A 86 -3.33 -15.61 11.48
CA GLN A 86 -3.74 -17.01 11.61
C GLN A 86 -3.50 -17.56 13.03
N THR A 87 -2.61 -16.94 13.79
CA THR A 87 -2.34 -17.35 15.18
C THR A 87 -3.22 -16.65 16.22
N LEU A 88 -3.96 -15.65 15.80
CA LEU A 88 -4.88 -14.92 16.71
C LEU A 88 -6.28 -15.61 16.80
#